data_fad5e6ded234bba1e271222577e6b265
#
_entry.id   fad5e6ded234bba1e271222577e6b265
#
_cell.length_a   1.000
_cell.length_b   1.000
_cell.length_c   1.000
_cell.angle_alpha   90.00
_cell.angle_beta   90.00
_cell.angle_gamma   90.00
#
_symmetry.space_group_name_H-M   'P 1'
#
loop_
_entity.id
_entity.type
_entity.pdbx_description
1 polymer ?
#
loop_
_entity_poly.entity_id
_entity_poly.type
_entity_poly.pdbx_seq_one_letter_code
_entity_poly.pdbx_strand_id
1 'polypeptide(L)'
;DAKLYLRETPGGEMNIKQIVNRISNPDKPKKGNFRLSLRKASIENMDLCLERLDRRDPEFGIDFSHMHLYGITAYVNDFTIDGQSIYTTIETLSARERSGFALDRFAGRFYLTNGCMGFEDVSVVTGRSNVQIPYISLAGDSWAEYKDFIGEVRIDGALRNTTVSTDDIAYFAPKLRGWHTDFSNVNVEVAGVVADFTAKVKSMQIGEGTWLIADASVRGLPDIRQTRFDLNVPRLK
;
A
#
# COMPACT_ATOMS: atom_id res chain seq x y z
N ASP A 1 -8.04 -13.65 -20.32
CA ASP A 1 -8.19 -12.19 -20.27
C ASP A 1 -9.48 -11.84 -19.54
N ALA A 2 -9.39 -11.12 -18.43
CA ALA A 2 -10.54 -10.63 -17.67
C ALA A 2 -10.50 -9.10 -17.62
N LYS A 3 -11.69 -8.47 -17.61
CA LYS A 3 -11.77 -7.00 -17.46
C LYS A 3 -12.74 -6.68 -16.33
N LEU A 4 -12.30 -5.91 -15.36
CA LEU A 4 -13.11 -5.44 -14.24
C LEU A 4 -13.24 -3.92 -14.30
N TYR A 5 -14.46 -3.43 -14.42
CA TYR A 5 -14.77 -2.01 -14.40
C TYR A 5 -15.45 -1.64 -13.08
N LEU A 6 -14.76 -0.88 -12.26
CA LEU A 6 -15.27 -0.27 -11.04
C LEU A 6 -15.62 1.17 -11.35
N ARG A 7 -16.91 1.49 -11.31
CA ARG A 7 -17.40 2.81 -11.71
C ARG A 7 -18.30 3.40 -10.64
N GLU A 8 -18.08 4.67 -10.34
CA GLU A 8 -18.97 5.42 -9.46
C GLU A 8 -20.28 5.75 -10.20
N THR A 9 -21.40 5.55 -9.51
CA THR A 9 -22.72 5.90 -10.03
C THR A 9 -23.05 7.37 -9.70
N PRO A 10 -24.02 8.00 -10.38
CA PRO A 10 -24.44 9.37 -10.06
C PRO A 10 -24.86 9.58 -8.59
N GLY A 11 -25.18 8.51 -7.87
CA GLY A 11 -25.48 8.52 -6.44
C GLY A 11 -24.24 8.42 -5.53
N GLY A 12 -23.02 8.46 -6.07
CA GLY A 12 -21.77 8.40 -5.29
C GLY A 12 -21.37 6.99 -4.82
N GLU A 13 -22.08 5.95 -5.27
CA GLU A 13 -21.77 4.57 -4.91
C GLU A 13 -21.04 3.84 -6.04
N MET A 14 -20.10 2.97 -5.66
CA MET A 14 -19.43 2.11 -6.64
C MET A 14 -20.37 1.00 -7.13
N ASN A 15 -20.33 0.72 -8.44
CA ASN A 15 -21.15 -0.33 -9.08
C ASN A 15 -20.95 -1.72 -8.45
N ILE A 16 -19.75 -2.01 -7.93
CA ILE A 16 -19.46 -3.27 -7.23
C ILE A 16 -20.35 -3.49 -6.00
N LYS A 17 -20.78 -2.40 -5.33
CA LYS A 17 -21.68 -2.49 -4.17
C LYS A 17 -23.00 -3.19 -4.54
N GLN A 18 -23.51 -2.97 -5.75
CA GLN A 18 -24.71 -3.63 -6.23
C GLN A 18 -24.50 -5.14 -6.39
N ILE A 19 -23.32 -5.55 -6.87
CA ILE A 19 -22.96 -6.98 -7.02
C ILE A 19 -22.82 -7.61 -5.64
N VAL A 20 -22.07 -6.96 -4.73
CA VAL A 20 -21.89 -7.44 -3.36
C VAL A 20 -23.24 -7.57 -2.64
N ASN A 21 -24.13 -6.59 -2.75
CA ASN A 21 -25.45 -6.64 -2.15
C ASN A 21 -26.32 -7.76 -2.69
N ARG A 22 -26.21 -8.12 -3.98
CA ARG A 22 -26.94 -9.27 -4.57
C ARG A 22 -26.41 -10.60 -4.08
N ILE A 23 -25.10 -10.71 -3.82
CA ILE A 23 -24.46 -11.94 -3.34
C ILE A 23 -24.66 -12.08 -1.82
N SER A 24 -24.56 -11.01 -1.07
CA SER A 24 -24.56 -11.00 0.40
C SER A 24 -25.94 -10.93 1.02
N ASN A 25 -27.03 -11.08 0.32
CA ASN A 25 -28.41 -11.06 0.81
C ASN A 25 -28.56 -10.46 2.24
N PRO A 26 -28.68 -9.11 2.37
CA PRO A 26 -28.63 -8.43 3.68
C PRO A 26 -29.79 -8.83 4.61
N ASP A 27 -30.88 -9.40 4.08
CA ASP A 27 -32.08 -9.75 4.84
C ASP A 27 -32.00 -11.15 5.49
N LYS A 28 -30.95 -11.93 5.20
CA LYS A 28 -30.75 -13.21 5.90
C LYS A 28 -29.92 -12.99 7.16
N PRO A 29 -30.38 -13.48 8.33
CA PRO A 29 -29.57 -13.45 9.53
C PRO A 29 -28.26 -14.21 9.25
N LYS A 30 -27.13 -13.57 9.52
CA LYS A 30 -25.78 -14.20 9.40
C LYS A 30 -25.70 -15.31 10.44
N LYS A 31 -26.13 -16.53 10.08
CA LYS A 31 -25.97 -17.72 10.91
C LYS A 31 -24.62 -18.36 10.57
N GLY A 32 -23.69 -18.27 11.49
CA GLY A 32 -22.39 -18.95 11.43
C GLY A 32 -21.26 -18.10 10.87
N ASN A 33 -20.03 -18.47 11.20
CA ASN A 33 -18.83 -17.89 10.61
C ASN A 33 -18.68 -18.42 9.19
N PHE A 34 -18.63 -17.52 8.20
CA PHE A 34 -18.29 -17.90 6.84
C PHE A 34 -16.82 -18.34 6.82
N ARG A 35 -16.58 -19.49 6.24
CA ARG A 35 -15.22 -20.02 6.07
C ARG A 35 -15.02 -20.43 4.61
N LEU A 36 -13.95 -19.94 4.01
CA LEU A 36 -13.52 -20.29 2.66
C LEU A 36 -12.02 -20.54 2.69
N SER A 37 -11.58 -21.60 2.04
CA SER A 37 -10.15 -21.87 1.87
C SER A 37 -9.89 -22.29 0.43
N LEU A 38 -8.98 -21.58 -0.22
CA LEU A 38 -8.49 -21.86 -1.57
C LEU A 38 -7.00 -22.10 -1.49
N ARG A 39 -6.56 -23.30 -1.86
CA ARG A 39 -5.14 -23.66 -1.82
C ARG A 39 -4.33 -22.85 -2.81
N LYS A 40 -4.86 -22.66 -4.01
CA LYS A 40 -4.21 -21.88 -5.08
C LYS A 40 -5.26 -21.13 -5.88
N ALA A 41 -4.94 -19.90 -6.23
CA ALA A 41 -5.70 -19.12 -7.20
C ALA A 41 -4.73 -18.33 -8.09
N SER A 42 -5.10 -18.14 -9.35
CA SER A 42 -4.34 -17.34 -10.29
C SER A 42 -5.24 -16.41 -11.07
N ILE A 43 -4.68 -15.26 -11.40
CA ILE A 43 -5.24 -14.29 -12.32
C ILE A 43 -4.17 -14.06 -13.37
N GLU A 44 -4.53 -14.15 -14.64
CA GLU A 44 -3.59 -13.93 -15.74
C GLU A 44 -4.17 -12.92 -16.71
N ASN A 45 -3.39 -11.86 -16.96
CA ASN A 45 -3.68 -10.80 -17.91
C ASN A 45 -5.08 -10.17 -17.68
N MET A 46 -5.32 -9.67 -16.46
CA MET A 46 -6.55 -8.96 -16.13
C MET A 46 -6.35 -7.45 -16.28
N ASP A 47 -7.37 -6.76 -16.76
CA ASP A 47 -7.47 -5.31 -16.74
C ASP A 47 -8.44 -4.87 -15.64
N LEU A 48 -8.06 -3.87 -14.85
CA LEU A 48 -8.90 -3.25 -13.83
C LEU A 48 -8.96 -1.75 -14.07
N CYS A 49 -10.16 -1.23 -14.30
CA CYS A 49 -10.42 0.19 -14.42
C CYS A 49 -11.24 0.67 -13.22
N LEU A 50 -10.79 1.74 -12.59
CA LEU A 50 -11.52 2.46 -11.56
C LEU A 50 -11.83 3.86 -12.09
N GLU A 51 -13.12 4.24 -12.10
CA GLU A 51 -13.57 5.56 -12.54
C GLU A 51 -14.48 6.18 -11.48
N ARG A 52 -14.08 7.34 -10.95
CA ARG A 52 -14.91 8.19 -10.09
C ARG A 52 -15.38 9.42 -10.86
N LEU A 53 -16.62 9.81 -10.60
CA LEU A 53 -17.24 10.96 -11.18
C LEU A 53 -16.61 12.28 -10.76
N ASP A 54 -16.48 13.32 -10.96
CA ASP A 54 -16.13 14.64 -10.36
C ASP A 54 -14.67 14.91 -9.97
N ARG A 55 -13.68 14.14 -10.45
CA ARG A 55 -12.28 14.44 -10.19
C ARG A 55 -11.50 14.70 -11.47
N ARG A 56 -10.55 15.64 -11.41
CA ARG A 56 -9.65 15.93 -12.53
C ARG A 56 -8.47 14.99 -12.51
N ASP A 57 -8.06 14.53 -13.68
CA ASP A 57 -6.83 13.77 -13.86
C ASP A 57 -5.61 14.62 -13.44
N PRO A 58 -4.68 14.08 -12.63
CA PRO A 58 -3.42 14.76 -12.36
C PRO A 58 -2.56 14.81 -13.66
N GLU A 59 -1.73 15.85 -13.79
CA GLU A 59 -0.81 15.97 -14.92
C GLU A 59 0.28 14.87 -14.94
N PHE A 60 0.59 14.30 -13.79
CA PHE A 60 1.59 13.27 -13.62
C PHE A 60 1.30 12.41 -12.39
N GLY A 61 1.74 11.14 -12.42
CA GLY A 61 1.60 10.17 -11.34
C GLY A 61 0.32 9.35 -11.42
N ILE A 62 0.11 8.52 -10.43
CA ILE A 62 -1.06 7.63 -10.36
C ILE A 62 -2.28 8.44 -9.94
N ASP A 63 -3.32 8.37 -10.74
CA ASP A 63 -4.63 8.88 -10.37
C ASP A 63 -5.47 7.79 -9.69
N PHE A 64 -5.52 7.84 -8.36
CA PHE A 64 -6.30 6.89 -7.56
C PHE A 64 -7.83 7.01 -7.75
N SER A 65 -8.28 8.04 -8.46
CA SER A 65 -9.71 8.22 -8.79
C SER A 65 -10.06 7.66 -10.16
N HIS A 66 -9.09 7.62 -11.08
CA HIS A 66 -9.27 7.11 -12.45
C HIS A 66 -8.12 6.14 -12.79
N MET A 67 -7.97 5.11 -11.99
CA MET A 67 -6.87 4.15 -12.12
C MET A 67 -7.16 3.13 -13.22
N HIS A 68 -6.18 2.86 -14.05
CA HIS A 68 -6.23 1.78 -15.01
C HIS A 68 -5.01 0.88 -14.87
N LEU A 69 -5.22 -0.26 -14.23
CA LEU A 69 -4.23 -1.33 -14.14
C LEU A 69 -4.48 -2.32 -15.28
N TYR A 70 -3.44 -2.68 -16.00
CA TYR A 70 -3.51 -3.63 -17.10
C TYR A 70 -2.40 -4.68 -17.00
N GLY A 71 -2.64 -5.83 -17.66
CA GLY A 71 -1.73 -6.95 -17.63
C GLY A 71 -1.53 -7.51 -16.23
N ILE A 72 -2.52 -7.39 -15.33
CA ILE A 72 -2.44 -7.91 -13.97
C ILE A 72 -2.28 -9.41 -14.02
N THR A 73 -1.17 -9.89 -13.46
CA THR A 73 -0.93 -11.31 -13.28
C THR A 73 -0.62 -11.56 -11.80
N ALA A 74 -1.36 -12.46 -11.18
CA ALA A 74 -1.22 -12.78 -9.77
C ALA A 74 -1.34 -14.28 -9.53
N TYR A 75 -0.46 -14.79 -8.67
CA TYR A 75 -0.50 -16.15 -8.13
C TYR A 75 -0.56 -16.07 -6.63
N VAL A 76 -1.60 -16.64 -6.04
CA VAL A 76 -1.83 -16.63 -4.59
C VAL A 76 -2.03 -18.03 -4.07
N ASN A 77 -1.51 -18.29 -2.88
CA ASN A 77 -1.66 -19.55 -2.15
C ASN A 77 -2.36 -19.32 -0.83
N ASP A 78 -2.97 -20.39 -0.33
CA ASP A 78 -3.54 -20.47 1.00
C ASP A 78 -4.47 -19.30 1.35
N PHE A 79 -5.27 -18.86 0.35
CA PHE A 79 -6.26 -17.82 0.60
C PHE A 79 -7.34 -18.38 1.51
N THR A 80 -7.47 -17.80 2.69
CA THR A 80 -8.40 -18.23 3.72
C THR A 80 -9.22 -17.06 4.24
N ILE A 81 -10.53 -17.22 4.27
CA ILE A 81 -11.44 -16.37 5.02
C ILE A 81 -11.97 -17.21 6.18
N ASP A 82 -11.84 -16.72 7.41
CA ASP A 82 -12.42 -17.31 8.61
C ASP A 82 -13.11 -16.22 9.43
N GLY A 83 -14.41 -16.15 9.30
CA GLY A 83 -15.19 -15.07 9.88
C GLY A 83 -14.82 -13.69 9.30
N GLN A 84 -14.15 -12.87 10.10
CA GLN A 84 -13.67 -11.53 9.71
C GLN A 84 -12.18 -11.51 9.37
N SER A 85 -11.51 -12.64 9.46
CA SER A 85 -10.07 -12.73 9.18
C SER A 85 -9.83 -13.22 7.75
N ILE A 86 -8.81 -12.63 7.11
CA ILE A 86 -8.34 -13.03 5.77
C ILE A 86 -6.83 -13.25 5.87
N TYR A 87 -6.38 -14.33 5.29
CA TYR A 87 -4.97 -14.66 5.17
C TYR A 87 -4.67 -15.12 3.74
N THR A 88 -3.53 -14.74 3.22
CA THR A 88 -3.08 -15.26 1.92
C THR A 88 -1.58 -15.05 1.74
N THR A 89 -0.95 -15.92 0.98
CA THR A 89 0.40 -15.74 0.47
C THR A 89 0.32 -15.33 -1.00
N ILE A 90 0.84 -14.16 -1.31
CA ILE A 90 0.99 -13.68 -2.67
C ILE A 90 2.38 -14.13 -3.14
N GLU A 91 2.44 -15.15 -4.00
CA GLU A 91 3.70 -15.63 -4.57
C GLU A 91 4.27 -14.62 -5.56
N THR A 92 3.42 -14.06 -6.37
CA THR A 92 3.75 -12.97 -7.28
C THR A 92 2.49 -12.20 -7.68
N LEU A 93 2.64 -10.91 -7.83
CA LEU A 93 1.69 -10.00 -8.43
C LEU A 93 2.48 -9.02 -9.28
N SER A 94 2.09 -8.83 -10.51
CA SER A 94 2.62 -7.80 -11.40
C SER A 94 1.48 -7.04 -12.08
N ALA A 95 1.72 -5.77 -12.40
CA ALA A 95 0.76 -4.93 -13.07
C ALA A 95 1.45 -3.72 -13.71
N ARG A 96 0.78 -3.10 -14.68
CA ARG A 96 1.15 -1.80 -15.25
C ARG A 96 0.01 -0.83 -14.98
N GLU A 97 0.34 0.42 -14.73
CA GLU A 97 -0.64 1.49 -14.56
C GLU A 97 -0.52 2.51 -15.70
N ARG A 98 -1.64 3.09 -16.12
CA ARG A 98 -1.71 4.01 -17.30
C ARG A 98 -0.78 5.21 -17.21
N SER A 99 -0.39 5.65 -16.00
CA SER A 99 0.60 6.72 -15.80
C SER A 99 2.02 6.34 -16.23
N GLY A 100 2.26 5.05 -16.50
CA GLY A 100 3.56 4.47 -16.79
C GLY A 100 4.21 3.78 -15.62
N PHE A 101 3.62 3.80 -14.42
CA PHE A 101 4.11 3.03 -13.28
C PHE A 101 4.05 1.53 -13.57
N ALA A 102 5.11 0.86 -13.23
CA ALA A 102 5.27 -0.57 -13.40
C ALA A 102 5.55 -1.26 -12.07
N LEU A 103 4.66 -2.12 -11.63
CA LEU A 103 4.92 -3.11 -10.60
C LEU A 103 5.40 -4.38 -11.29
N ASP A 104 6.72 -4.60 -11.31
CA ASP A 104 7.28 -5.79 -11.95
C ASP A 104 7.06 -7.04 -11.12
N ARG A 105 7.14 -6.90 -9.79
CA ARG A 105 6.84 -7.98 -8.86
C ARG A 105 6.43 -7.43 -7.50
N PHE A 106 5.41 -8.01 -6.93
CA PHE A 106 5.08 -7.97 -5.50
C PHE A 106 4.95 -9.41 -5.01
N ALA A 107 5.53 -9.74 -3.88
CA ALA A 107 5.34 -11.01 -3.18
C ALA A 107 5.32 -10.75 -1.68
N GLY A 108 4.62 -11.58 -0.91
CA GLY A 108 4.54 -11.44 0.54
C GLY A 108 3.32 -12.15 1.12
N ARG A 109 3.26 -12.22 2.45
CA ARG A 109 2.10 -12.72 3.17
C ARG A 109 1.20 -11.57 3.61
N PHE A 110 -0.07 -11.67 3.33
CA PHE A 110 -1.08 -10.71 3.77
C PHE A 110 -1.95 -11.32 4.86
N TYR A 111 -2.24 -10.52 5.86
CA TYR A 111 -3.26 -10.84 6.85
C TYR A 111 -4.17 -9.64 7.12
N LEU A 112 -5.43 -9.98 7.41
CA LEU A 112 -6.43 -9.05 7.89
C LEU A 112 -7.17 -9.74 9.01
N THR A 113 -7.21 -9.11 10.17
CA THR A 113 -7.88 -9.60 11.36
C THR A 113 -8.74 -8.48 11.95
N ASN A 114 -9.38 -8.69 13.09
CA ASN A 114 -10.22 -7.66 13.70
C ASN A 114 -9.39 -6.39 14.01
N GLY A 115 -9.65 -5.31 13.28
CA GLY A 115 -8.98 -4.02 13.47
C GLY A 115 -7.52 -3.95 13.04
N CYS A 116 -6.94 -5.03 12.52
CA CYS A 116 -5.54 -5.06 12.10
C CYS A 116 -5.38 -5.65 10.70
N MET A 117 -4.59 -5.00 9.87
CA MET A 117 -4.12 -5.57 8.61
C MET A 117 -2.61 -5.40 8.48
N GLY A 118 -1.97 -6.29 7.75
CA GLY A 118 -0.55 -6.14 7.49
C GLY A 118 -0.02 -7.11 6.47
N PHE A 119 1.27 -6.95 6.24
CA PHE A 119 2.05 -7.79 5.36
C PHE A 119 3.33 -8.23 6.05
N GLU A 120 3.79 -9.41 5.72
CA GLU A 120 5.05 -9.98 6.17
C GLU A 120 5.86 -10.50 4.97
N ASP A 121 7.19 -10.46 5.10
CA ASP A 121 8.15 -10.94 4.10
C ASP A 121 7.89 -10.37 2.69
N VAL A 122 7.60 -9.07 2.63
CA VAL A 122 7.25 -8.41 1.37
C VAL A 122 8.49 -8.09 0.56
N SER A 123 8.44 -8.42 -0.72
CA SER A 123 9.39 -7.99 -1.75
C SER A 123 8.63 -7.26 -2.85
N VAL A 124 9.00 -6.01 -3.10
CA VAL A 124 8.45 -5.18 -4.18
C VAL A 124 9.56 -4.81 -5.15
N VAL A 125 9.37 -5.11 -6.42
CA VAL A 125 10.27 -4.71 -7.50
C VAL A 125 9.50 -3.84 -8.48
N THR A 126 10.06 -2.69 -8.77
CA THR A 126 9.56 -1.74 -9.76
C THR A 126 10.67 -1.40 -10.76
N GLY A 127 10.48 -0.46 -11.65
CA GLY A 127 11.47 -0.13 -12.68
C GLY A 127 12.87 0.18 -12.14
N ARG A 128 12.97 0.85 -10.96
CA ARG A 128 14.27 1.26 -10.36
C ARG A 128 14.38 0.95 -8.88
N SER A 129 13.34 0.42 -8.26
CA SER A 129 13.33 0.15 -6.82
C SER A 129 13.22 -1.34 -6.53
N ASN A 130 13.88 -1.76 -5.44
CA ASN A 130 13.78 -3.10 -4.87
C ASN A 130 13.58 -2.94 -3.36
N VAL A 131 12.33 -3.09 -2.93
CA VAL A 131 11.92 -2.82 -1.56
C VAL A 131 11.68 -4.12 -0.81
N GLN A 132 12.36 -4.26 0.32
CA GLN A 132 12.21 -5.41 1.21
C GLN A 132 11.60 -4.96 2.53
N ILE A 133 10.41 -5.48 2.84
CA ILE A 133 9.64 -5.15 4.03
C ILE A 133 9.45 -6.42 4.86
N PRO A 134 10.27 -6.68 5.88
CA PRO A 134 10.08 -7.84 6.76
C PRO A 134 8.68 -7.90 7.35
N TYR A 135 8.17 -6.76 7.76
CA TYR A 135 6.79 -6.62 8.24
C TYR A 135 6.31 -5.18 8.12
N ILE A 136 5.03 -5.03 7.92
CA ILE A 136 4.28 -3.78 8.11
C ILE A 136 2.89 -4.13 8.63
N SER A 137 2.47 -3.49 9.71
CA SER A 137 1.13 -3.62 10.27
C SER A 137 0.46 -2.26 10.40
N LEU A 138 -0.84 -2.26 10.17
CA LEU A 138 -1.76 -1.16 10.36
C LEU A 138 -2.80 -1.63 11.37
N ALA A 139 -2.82 -1.06 12.56
CA ALA A 139 -3.66 -1.52 13.65
C ALA A 139 -4.49 -0.39 14.24
N GLY A 140 -5.80 -0.60 14.30
CA GLY A 140 -6.74 0.16 15.09
C GLY A 140 -7.40 -0.75 16.13
N ASP A 141 -8.02 -0.19 17.16
CA ASP A 141 -8.77 -0.97 18.13
C ASP A 141 -10.06 -1.54 17.49
N SER A 142 -10.52 -0.92 16.41
CA SER A 142 -11.62 -1.39 15.58
C SER A 142 -11.51 -0.88 14.14
N TRP A 143 -12.30 -1.46 13.22
CA TRP A 143 -12.41 -0.95 11.84
C TRP A 143 -13.00 0.46 11.75
N ALA A 144 -13.65 0.95 12.80
CA ALA A 144 -14.19 2.32 12.83
C ALA A 144 -13.09 3.38 12.82
N GLU A 145 -11.93 3.09 13.42
CA GLU A 145 -10.77 3.97 13.47
C GLU A 145 -10.14 4.22 12.11
N TYR A 146 -10.31 3.28 11.16
CA TYR A 146 -9.83 3.49 9.80
C TYR A 146 -10.55 4.63 9.04
N LYS A 147 -11.61 5.21 9.61
CA LYS A 147 -12.22 6.45 9.10
C LYS A 147 -11.34 7.65 9.36
N ASP A 148 -10.63 7.67 10.49
CA ASP A 148 -9.53 8.60 10.77
C ASP A 148 -8.19 7.86 10.72
N PHE A 149 -7.85 7.39 9.53
CA PHE A 149 -6.62 6.64 9.27
C PHE A 149 -5.37 7.39 9.74
N ILE A 150 -5.39 8.72 9.66
CA ILE A 150 -4.23 9.56 9.96
C ILE A 150 -4.04 9.71 11.47
N GLY A 151 -5.13 9.90 12.23
CA GLY A 151 -5.06 10.16 13.65
C GLY A 151 -5.07 8.91 14.54
N GLU A 152 -5.70 7.83 14.09
CA GLU A 152 -6.02 6.70 14.96
C GLU A 152 -5.32 5.38 14.57
N VAL A 153 -5.01 5.19 13.27
CA VAL A 153 -4.39 3.94 12.84
C VAL A 153 -2.89 3.93 13.13
N ARG A 154 -2.46 2.98 13.95
CA ARG A 154 -1.04 2.77 14.26
C ARG A 154 -0.35 2.02 13.14
N ILE A 155 0.81 2.52 12.76
CA ILE A 155 1.72 1.89 11.81
C ILE A 155 2.91 1.36 12.60
N ASP A 156 3.29 0.12 12.35
CA ASP A 156 4.55 -0.47 12.77
C ASP A 156 5.13 -1.25 11.59
N GLY A 157 6.36 -0.95 11.21
CA GLY A 157 6.97 -1.56 10.04
C GLY A 157 8.46 -1.36 9.93
N ALA A 158 9.07 -2.14 9.05
CA ALA A 158 10.50 -2.05 8.80
C ALA A 158 10.83 -2.23 7.32
N LEU A 159 11.86 -1.50 6.88
CA LEU A 159 12.57 -1.72 5.62
C LEU A 159 13.92 -2.35 5.92
N ARG A 160 14.38 -3.27 5.08
CA ARG A 160 15.71 -3.90 5.20
C ARG A 160 16.36 -4.03 3.82
N ASN A 161 17.62 -3.62 3.74
CA ASN A 161 18.42 -3.72 2.50
C ASN A 161 17.69 -3.24 1.25
N THR A 162 16.90 -2.20 1.40
CA THR A 162 16.01 -1.66 0.37
C THR A 162 16.76 -0.67 -0.51
N THR A 163 16.45 -0.70 -1.80
CA THR A 163 16.80 0.34 -2.76
C THR A 163 15.53 1.00 -3.26
N VAL A 164 15.49 2.33 -3.23
CA VAL A 164 14.33 3.12 -3.67
C VAL A 164 14.80 4.27 -4.52
N SER A 165 14.19 4.46 -5.68
CA SER A 165 14.41 5.61 -6.55
C SER A 165 13.31 6.66 -6.38
N THR A 166 13.70 7.93 -6.35
CA THR A 166 12.71 9.03 -6.38
C THR A 166 11.90 9.03 -7.67
N ASP A 167 12.42 8.46 -8.76
CA ASP A 167 11.67 8.33 -10.02
C ASP A 167 10.45 7.41 -9.86
N ASP A 168 10.57 6.34 -9.09
CA ASP A 168 9.42 5.46 -8.79
C ASP A 168 8.50 6.08 -7.73
N ILE A 169 9.06 6.72 -6.69
CA ILE A 169 8.25 7.41 -5.67
C ILE A 169 7.45 8.56 -6.29
N ALA A 170 7.97 9.23 -7.32
CA ALA A 170 7.34 10.37 -7.96
C ALA A 170 5.94 10.03 -8.52
N TYR A 171 5.69 8.78 -8.91
CA TYR A 171 4.33 8.36 -9.32
C TYR A 171 3.29 8.52 -8.20
N PHE A 172 3.70 8.42 -6.94
CA PHE A 172 2.87 8.57 -5.74
C PHE A 172 2.98 9.96 -5.11
N ALA A 173 4.14 10.61 -5.28
CA ALA A 173 4.48 11.92 -4.77
C ALA A 173 5.03 12.82 -5.90
N PRO A 174 4.15 13.42 -6.74
CA PRO A 174 4.55 14.14 -7.96
C PRO A 174 5.56 15.28 -7.75
N LYS A 175 5.65 15.83 -6.53
CA LYS A 175 6.63 16.86 -6.18
C LYS A 175 8.09 16.38 -6.24
N LEU A 176 8.32 15.07 -6.23
CA LEU A 176 9.65 14.47 -6.35
C LEU A 176 10.07 14.24 -7.81
N ARG A 177 9.20 14.57 -8.77
CA ARG A 177 9.53 14.45 -10.18
C ARG A 177 10.75 15.28 -10.54
N GLY A 178 11.74 14.65 -11.17
CA GLY A 178 12.98 15.30 -11.60
C GLY A 178 14.09 15.34 -10.54
N TRP A 179 13.92 14.75 -9.36
CA TRP A 179 15.00 14.67 -8.36
C TRP A 179 16.08 13.67 -8.75
N HIS A 180 15.73 12.57 -9.42
CA HIS A 180 16.65 11.52 -9.93
C HIS A 180 17.66 11.03 -8.89
N THR A 181 17.18 10.79 -7.67
CA THR A 181 18.01 10.35 -6.53
C THR A 181 17.64 8.92 -6.16
N ASP A 182 18.67 8.09 -6.01
CA ASP A 182 18.51 6.72 -5.54
C ASP A 182 18.97 6.62 -4.07
N PHE A 183 18.17 5.94 -3.26
CA PHE A 183 18.48 5.57 -1.89
C PHE A 183 18.78 4.08 -1.86
N SER A 184 19.93 3.68 -1.33
CA SER A 184 20.33 2.28 -1.22
C SER A 184 20.70 1.91 0.21
N ASN A 185 20.81 0.62 0.49
CA ASN A 185 21.08 0.11 1.85
C ASN A 185 20.13 0.69 2.90
N VAL A 186 18.88 0.96 2.50
CA VAL A 186 17.87 1.55 3.38
C VAL A 186 17.42 0.51 4.39
N ASN A 187 17.71 0.80 5.66
CA ASN A 187 17.28 0.04 6.82
C ASN A 187 16.58 1.01 7.77
N VAL A 188 15.27 0.94 7.84
CA VAL A 188 14.42 1.87 8.59
C VAL A 188 13.39 1.10 9.40
N GLU A 189 13.11 1.57 10.60
CA GLU A 189 11.96 1.14 11.41
C GLU A 189 11.05 2.35 11.61
N VAL A 190 9.76 2.15 11.46
CA VAL A 190 8.72 3.18 11.61
C VAL A 190 7.70 2.70 12.63
N ALA A 191 7.34 3.56 13.57
CA ALA A 191 6.29 3.26 14.56
C ALA A 191 5.53 4.53 14.96
N GLY A 192 4.22 4.42 15.16
CA GLY A 192 3.34 5.52 15.57
C GLY A 192 2.04 5.53 14.80
N VAL A 193 1.30 6.63 14.89
CA VAL A 193 0.17 6.92 13.99
C VAL A 193 0.63 7.82 12.85
N VAL A 194 -0.08 7.87 11.74
CA VAL A 194 0.36 8.68 10.57
C VAL A 194 0.56 10.16 10.94
N ALA A 195 -0.26 10.69 11.85
CA ALA A 195 -0.15 12.07 12.33
C ALA A 195 1.06 12.29 13.24
N ASP A 196 1.54 11.27 13.92
CA ASP A 196 2.65 11.34 14.88
C ASP A 196 3.42 10.01 14.87
N PHE A 197 4.50 9.96 14.12
CA PHE A 197 5.32 8.75 14.01
C PHE A 197 6.81 9.02 14.19
N THR A 198 7.53 7.99 14.56
CA THR A 198 8.99 7.97 14.62
C THR A 198 9.53 7.09 13.50
N ALA A 199 10.65 7.51 12.93
CA ALA A 199 11.40 6.73 11.97
C ALA A 199 12.85 6.62 12.42
N LYS A 200 13.33 5.39 12.60
CA LYS A 200 14.71 5.10 12.97
C LYS A 200 15.47 4.60 11.74
N VAL A 201 16.28 5.47 11.16
CA VAL A 201 17.15 5.15 10.02
C VAL A 201 18.43 4.52 10.57
N LYS A 202 18.53 3.20 10.53
CA LYS A 202 19.72 2.45 10.96
C LYS A 202 20.87 2.56 9.97
N SER A 203 20.54 2.67 8.70
CA SER A 203 21.47 2.99 7.61
C SER A 203 20.68 3.42 6.38
N MET A 204 21.24 4.34 5.63
CA MET A 204 20.77 4.75 4.31
C MET A 204 21.94 5.34 3.54
N GLN A 205 22.07 5.00 2.29
CA GLN A 205 22.98 5.64 1.36
C GLN A 205 22.19 6.49 0.36
N ILE A 206 22.62 7.73 0.16
CA ILE A 206 22.01 8.68 -0.76
C ILE A 206 22.97 8.87 -1.93
N GLY A 207 22.56 8.47 -3.13
CA GLY A 207 23.42 8.49 -4.29
C GLY A 207 24.69 7.65 -4.09
N GLU A 208 25.82 8.11 -4.65
CA GLU A 208 27.06 7.32 -4.67
C GLU A 208 27.94 7.46 -3.41
N GLY A 209 27.70 8.47 -2.56
CA GLY A 209 28.68 8.78 -1.52
C GLY A 209 28.17 9.18 -0.15
N THR A 210 26.91 9.53 0.03
CA THR A 210 26.43 10.04 1.30
C THR A 210 25.77 8.95 2.13
N TRP A 211 26.31 8.71 3.33
CA TRP A 211 25.74 7.75 4.29
C TRP A 211 25.08 8.48 5.43
N LEU A 212 23.89 8.05 5.81
CA LEU A 212 23.09 8.63 6.86
C LEU A 212 22.65 7.58 7.88
N ILE A 213 22.80 7.91 9.15
CA ILE A 213 22.10 7.30 10.28
C ILE A 213 21.33 8.42 10.96
N ALA A 214 20.04 8.23 11.20
CA ALA A 214 19.20 9.29 11.77
C ALA A 214 18.04 8.72 12.58
N ASP A 215 17.64 9.45 13.60
CA ASP A 215 16.36 9.30 14.27
C ASP A 215 15.50 10.49 13.88
N ALA A 216 14.32 10.25 13.37
CA ALA A 216 13.38 11.27 12.97
C ALA A 216 12.05 11.10 13.70
N SER A 217 11.42 12.21 14.05
CA SER A 217 10.01 12.21 14.42
C SER A 217 9.24 13.22 13.59
N VAL A 218 8.03 12.86 13.22
CA VAL A 218 7.14 13.68 12.40
C VAL A 218 5.83 13.81 13.16
N ARG A 219 5.37 15.03 13.38
CA ARG A 219 4.14 15.35 14.11
C ARG A 219 3.31 16.38 13.37
N GLY A 220 1.99 16.22 13.40
CA GLY A 220 1.05 17.19 12.87
C GLY A 220 0.65 17.02 11.41
N LEU A 221 0.89 15.83 10.81
CA LEU A 221 0.34 15.50 9.50
C LEU A 221 -1.19 15.36 9.58
N PRO A 222 -1.93 15.67 8.52
CA PRO A 222 -1.49 16.02 7.16
C PRO A 222 -1.26 17.53 6.92
N ASP A 223 -1.46 18.37 7.93
CA ASP A 223 -1.26 19.81 7.76
C ASP A 223 0.25 20.13 7.74
N ILE A 224 0.83 20.24 6.55
CA ILE A 224 2.24 20.53 6.36
C ILE A 224 2.68 21.84 7.05
N ARG A 225 1.77 22.81 7.23
CA ARG A 225 2.08 24.09 7.87
C ARG A 225 2.25 23.96 9.39
N GLN A 226 1.62 22.95 9.97
CA GLN A 226 1.70 22.63 11.39
C GLN A 226 2.63 21.45 11.67
N THR A 227 3.12 20.78 10.63
CA THR A 227 4.00 19.63 10.76
C THR A 227 5.34 20.05 11.34
N ARG A 228 5.75 19.37 12.39
CA ARG A 228 7.07 19.48 13.02
C ARG A 228 7.90 18.26 12.66
N PHE A 229 9.14 18.53 12.28
CA PHE A 229 10.13 17.50 12.00
C PHE A 229 11.27 17.70 13.00
N ASP A 230 11.49 16.71 13.83
CA ASP A 230 12.69 16.61 14.66
C ASP A 230 13.61 15.59 14.02
N LEU A 231 14.82 15.98 13.69
CA LEU A 231 15.81 15.11 13.05
C LEU A 231 17.11 15.16 13.85
N ASN A 232 17.51 14.02 14.38
CA ASN A 232 18.80 13.82 14.98
C ASN A 232 19.65 12.96 14.05
N VAL A 233 20.79 13.51 13.60
CA VAL A 233 21.71 12.85 12.67
C VAL A 233 23.01 12.54 13.41
N PRO A 234 23.14 11.41 14.11
CA PRO A 234 24.35 11.05 14.82
C PRO A 234 25.52 10.75 13.88
N ARG A 235 25.25 10.42 12.62
CA ARG A 235 26.30 10.16 11.63
C ARG A 235 25.86 10.53 10.22
N LEU A 236 26.67 11.40 9.61
CA LEU A 236 26.65 11.73 8.18
C LEU A 236 28.09 11.58 7.65
N LYS A 237 28.25 10.89 6.53
CA LYS A 237 29.53 10.73 5.85
C LYS A 237 29.40 11.09 4.39
#